data_cca037b55654c625ac10ab5e9a7ee446
#
_entry.id   cca037b55654c625ac10ab5e9a7ee446
#
_cell.length_a   1.000
_cell.length_b   1.000
_cell.length_c   1.000
_cell.angle_alpha   90.00
_cell.angle_beta   90.00
_cell.angle_gamma   90.00
#
_symmetry.space_group_name_H-M   'P 1'
#
loop_
_entity.id
_entity.type
_entity.pdbx_description
1 polymer ?
#
loop_
_entity_poly.entity_id
_entity_poly.type
_entity_poly.pdbx_seq_one_letter_code
_entity_poly.pdbx_strand_id
1 'polypeptide(L)'
;SSAASDVYKRQAYLKAEGFDTLHILHNNSYSVEGYAICGTRGWLFDVGEPHDEKVMNREIGRLRMSLQAAEPGLEKLVFLHYPPVYTGTSAPEIVATLKEYGIRTCFYGHLHGNAIRFAVQGEVDGIRYKLVSADGLRFCPYRIN
;
A
#
# COMPACT_ATOMS: atom_id res chain seq x y z
N SER A 1 0.30 -1.65 20.64
CA SER A 1 -0.83 -2.39 20.10
C SER A 1 -0.37 -3.77 19.62
N SER A 2 -1.21 -4.79 19.75
CA SER A 2 -0.88 -6.19 19.43
C SER A 2 -0.35 -6.37 17.99
N ALA A 3 -0.93 -5.67 17.02
CA ALA A 3 -0.54 -5.78 15.61
C ALA A 3 0.92 -5.35 15.33
N ALA A 4 1.42 -4.30 15.97
CA ALA A 4 2.81 -3.88 15.80
C ALA A 4 3.77 -4.92 16.41
N SER A 5 3.45 -5.45 17.59
CA SER A 5 4.26 -6.49 18.23
C SER A 5 4.33 -7.77 17.39
N ASP A 6 3.23 -8.13 16.69
CA ASP A 6 3.17 -9.30 15.83
C ASP A 6 4.04 -9.16 14.58
N VAL A 7 4.11 -7.97 13.99
CA VAL A 7 5.00 -7.70 12.85
C VAL A 7 6.47 -7.83 13.26
N TYR A 8 6.86 -7.26 14.40
CA TYR A 8 8.23 -7.41 14.90
C TYR A 8 8.59 -8.85 15.20
N LYS A 9 7.68 -9.63 15.80
CA LYS A 9 7.89 -11.05 16.06
C LYS A 9 8.06 -11.85 14.76
N ARG A 10 7.23 -11.58 13.75
CA ARG A 10 7.32 -12.22 12.43
C ARG A 10 8.64 -11.89 11.73
N GLN A 11 9.07 -10.61 11.76
CA GLN A 11 10.35 -10.22 11.16
C GLN A 11 11.53 -10.89 11.89
N ALA A 12 11.49 -10.96 13.22
CA ALA A 12 12.50 -11.66 14.01
C ALA A 12 12.53 -13.18 13.71
N TYR A 13 11.36 -13.79 13.55
CA TYR A 13 11.25 -15.18 13.15
C TYR A 13 11.86 -15.43 11.76
N LEU A 14 11.51 -14.62 10.76
CA LEU A 14 12.09 -14.74 9.42
C LEU A 14 13.61 -14.67 9.45
N LYS A 15 14.16 -13.73 10.21
CA LYS A 15 15.62 -13.61 10.38
C LYS A 15 16.24 -14.83 11.07
N ALA A 16 15.60 -15.35 12.11
CA ALA A 16 16.08 -16.53 12.84
C ALA A 16 16.08 -17.79 11.96
N GLU A 17 15.14 -17.90 11.01
CA GLU A 17 15.05 -19.00 10.05
C GLU A 17 15.94 -18.80 8.79
N GLY A 18 16.77 -17.75 8.77
CA GLY A 18 17.68 -17.48 7.66
C GLY A 18 17.05 -16.82 6.43
N PHE A 19 15.84 -16.29 6.55
CA PHE A 19 15.19 -15.54 5.48
C PHE A 19 15.60 -14.04 5.51
N ASP A 20 16.87 -13.78 5.32
CA ASP A 20 17.46 -12.45 5.45
C ASP A 20 17.02 -11.46 4.36
N THR A 21 16.50 -11.98 3.24
CA THR A 21 16.02 -11.19 2.11
C THR A 21 14.52 -10.88 2.16
N LEU A 22 13.80 -11.43 3.15
CA LEU A 22 12.38 -11.17 3.34
C LEU A 22 12.15 -10.06 4.35
N HIS A 23 11.51 -9.00 3.91
CA HIS A 23 11.18 -7.83 4.72
C HIS A 23 9.69 -7.58 4.75
N ILE A 24 9.16 -7.28 5.93
CA ILE A 24 7.73 -6.96 6.10
C ILE A 24 7.55 -5.46 5.97
N LEU A 25 6.80 -5.04 4.95
CA LEU A 25 6.39 -3.65 4.78
C LEU A 25 5.17 -3.39 5.67
N HIS A 26 5.35 -2.60 6.72
CA HIS A 26 4.29 -2.25 7.67
C HIS A 26 4.57 -0.90 8.32
N ASN A 27 4.07 0.17 7.71
CA ASN A 27 4.26 1.54 8.16
C ASN A 27 5.74 2.02 8.20
N ASN A 28 6.61 1.33 7.51
CA ASN A 28 8.03 1.59 7.36
C ASN A 28 8.38 1.79 5.88
N SER A 29 9.65 1.95 5.57
CA SER A 29 10.16 2.04 4.20
C SER A 29 11.43 1.22 4.04
N TYR A 30 11.66 0.75 2.81
CA TYR A 30 12.89 0.09 2.40
C TYR A 30 13.42 0.72 1.11
N SER A 31 14.73 0.91 1.03
CA SER A 31 15.41 1.40 -0.18
C SER A 31 15.84 0.22 -1.05
N VAL A 32 15.39 0.19 -2.30
CA VAL A 32 15.71 -0.87 -3.28
C VAL A 32 15.94 -0.24 -4.64
N GLU A 33 17.14 -0.42 -5.20
CA GLU A 33 17.50 -0.03 -6.57
C GLU A 33 17.06 1.38 -6.99
N GLY A 34 17.25 2.36 -6.10
CA GLY A 34 16.90 3.76 -6.37
C GLY A 34 15.45 4.14 -6.08
N TYR A 35 14.67 3.21 -5.57
CA TYR A 35 13.31 3.46 -5.10
C TYR A 35 13.19 3.35 -3.58
N ALA A 36 12.29 4.13 -3.01
CA ALA A 36 11.80 3.93 -1.65
C ALA A 36 10.48 3.16 -1.70
N ILE A 37 10.48 1.94 -1.17
CA ILE A 37 9.30 1.09 -1.06
C ILE A 37 8.56 1.48 0.20
N CYS A 38 7.39 2.08 0.05
CA CYS A 38 6.55 2.58 1.13
C CYS A 38 5.20 1.87 1.12
N GLY A 39 4.53 1.83 2.26
CA GLY A 39 3.18 1.31 2.28
C GLY A 39 2.66 0.95 3.66
N THR A 40 1.39 0.68 3.67
CA THR A 40 0.61 0.22 4.81
C THR A 40 -0.57 -0.60 4.32
N ARG A 41 -1.45 -1.00 5.23
CA ARG A 41 -2.67 -1.70 4.86
C ARG A 41 -3.60 -0.84 3.98
N GLY A 42 -3.70 0.47 4.25
CA GLY A 42 -4.74 1.31 3.69
C GLY A 42 -6.12 0.97 4.28
N TRP A 43 -7.13 1.67 3.80
CA TRP A 43 -8.52 1.40 4.17
C TRP A 43 -9.45 1.86 3.04
N LEU A 44 -10.54 1.13 2.85
CA LEU A 44 -11.64 1.51 1.98
C LEU A 44 -12.93 1.15 2.72
N PHE A 45 -13.90 2.05 2.71
CA PHE A 45 -15.23 1.77 3.24
C PHE A 45 -16.07 1.05 2.18
N ASP A 46 -16.79 0.05 2.59
CA ASP A 46 -17.80 -0.56 1.74
C ASP A 46 -18.97 0.41 1.53
N VAL A 47 -19.59 0.32 0.36
CA VAL A 47 -20.72 1.17 0.00
C VAL A 47 -21.87 0.92 0.99
N GLY A 48 -22.24 1.97 1.74
CA GLY A 48 -23.33 1.91 2.74
C GLY A 48 -22.87 1.65 4.17
N GLU A 49 -21.56 1.43 4.41
CA GLU A 49 -21.04 1.37 5.78
C GLU A 49 -20.78 2.77 6.36
N PRO A 50 -20.97 2.96 7.69
CA PRO A 50 -20.63 4.22 8.32
C PRO A 50 -19.14 4.54 8.18
N HIS A 51 -18.82 5.77 7.82
CA HIS A 51 -17.47 6.25 7.77
C HIS A 51 -16.86 6.29 9.19
N ASP A 52 -15.90 5.41 9.48
CA ASP A 52 -15.16 5.41 10.74
C ASP A 52 -13.92 6.30 10.62
N GLU A 53 -14.08 7.58 10.98
CA GLU A 53 -13.01 8.57 10.95
C GLU A 53 -11.79 8.16 11.78
N LYS A 54 -11.99 7.44 12.89
CA LYS A 54 -10.88 6.99 13.74
C LYS A 54 -10.02 5.95 13.04
N VAL A 55 -10.66 5.03 12.30
CA VAL A 55 -9.95 4.03 11.49
C VAL A 55 -9.20 4.72 10.37
N MET A 56 -9.85 5.64 9.63
CA MET A 56 -9.23 6.36 8.54
C MET A 56 -8.05 7.21 9.02
N ASN A 57 -8.22 8.01 10.07
CA ASN A 57 -7.16 8.84 10.64
C ASN A 57 -5.94 8.01 11.09
N ARG A 58 -6.17 6.83 11.65
CA ARG A 58 -5.11 5.91 12.02
C ARG A 58 -4.36 5.37 10.79
N GLU A 59 -5.07 5.02 9.72
CA GLU A 59 -4.45 4.53 8.48
C GLU A 59 -3.67 5.64 7.76
N ILE A 60 -4.17 6.87 7.74
CA ILE A 60 -3.44 8.04 7.25
C ILE A 60 -2.16 8.26 8.04
N GLY A 61 -2.23 8.20 9.38
CA GLY A 61 -1.06 8.31 10.23
C GLY A 61 0.01 7.25 9.93
N ARG A 62 -0.40 6.01 9.68
CA ARG A 62 0.47 4.90 9.30
C ARG A 62 1.10 5.11 7.92
N LEU A 63 0.31 5.56 6.95
CA LEU A 63 0.81 5.87 5.61
C LEU A 63 1.86 6.99 5.68
N ARG A 64 1.57 8.07 6.43
CA ARG A 64 2.53 9.18 6.66
C ARG A 64 3.83 8.69 7.31
N MET A 65 3.74 7.82 8.33
CA MET A 65 4.93 7.22 8.94
C MET A 65 5.81 6.50 7.91
N SER A 66 5.21 5.69 7.04
CA SER A 66 5.94 4.99 5.98
C SER A 66 6.58 5.95 4.99
N LEU A 67 5.84 6.97 4.54
CA LEU A 67 6.33 7.96 3.57
C LEU A 67 7.44 8.84 4.14
N GLN A 68 7.38 9.18 5.43
CA GLN A 68 8.40 9.95 6.15
C GLN A 68 9.66 9.14 6.44
N ALA A 69 9.53 7.81 6.59
CA ALA A 69 10.67 6.91 6.77
C ALA A 69 11.47 6.66 5.47
N ALA A 70 10.95 7.11 4.33
CA ALA A 70 11.62 6.96 3.04
C ALA A 70 12.92 7.78 3.00
N GLU A 71 13.97 7.18 2.45
CA GLU A 71 15.23 7.86 2.21
C GLU A 71 15.02 9.09 1.30
N PRO A 72 15.54 10.27 1.68
CA PRO A 72 15.41 11.49 0.88
C PRO A 72 15.98 11.32 -0.52
N GLY A 73 15.29 11.90 -1.52
CA GLY A 73 15.75 11.89 -2.91
C GLY A 73 15.35 10.65 -3.72
N LEU A 74 14.89 9.59 -3.09
CA LEU A 74 14.39 8.42 -3.81
C LEU A 74 12.95 8.61 -4.30
N GLU A 75 12.66 8.05 -5.47
CA GLU A 75 11.27 7.94 -5.94
C GLU A 75 10.50 6.96 -5.05
N LYS A 76 9.37 7.42 -4.51
CA LYS A 76 8.53 6.61 -3.64
C LYS A 76 7.55 5.79 -4.45
N LEU A 77 7.60 4.46 -4.28
CA LEU A 77 6.60 3.52 -4.77
C LEU A 77 5.73 3.09 -3.58
N VAL A 78 4.43 3.32 -3.67
CA VAL A 78 3.52 3.02 -2.56
C VAL A 78 2.79 1.71 -2.82
N PHE A 79 2.76 0.85 -1.79
CA PHE A 79 2.04 -0.42 -1.80
C PHE A 79 0.98 -0.42 -0.69
N LEU A 80 -0.27 -0.59 -1.07
CA LEU A 80 -1.40 -0.69 -0.15
C LEU A 80 -2.08 -2.06 -0.31
N HIS A 81 -2.67 -2.59 0.76
CA HIS A 81 -3.53 -3.75 0.62
C HIS A 81 -4.87 -3.35 0.01
N TYR A 82 -5.54 -2.35 0.58
CA TYR A 82 -6.82 -1.86 0.06
C TYR A 82 -6.63 -0.87 -1.09
N PRO A 83 -7.47 -0.93 -2.13
CA PRO A 83 -7.45 0.05 -3.21
C PRO A 83 -7.82 1.45 -2.69
N PRO A 84 -7.02 2.49 -2.93
CA PRO A 84 -7.38 3.85 -2.57
C PRO A 84 -8.45 4.45 -3.49
N VAL A 85 -8.58 3.88 -4.69
CA VAL A 85 -9.61 4.20 -5.68
C VAL A 85 -10.20 2.90 -6.22
N TYR A 86 -11.51 2.83 -6.27
CA TYR A 86 -12.26 1.68 -6.73
C TYR A 86 -13.47 2.16 -7.54
N THR A 87 -13.96 1.39 -8.49
CA THR A 87 -15.11 1.79 -9.31
C THR A 87 -16.32 2.14 -8.42
N GLY A 88 -16.73 3.39 -8.46
CA GLY A 88 -17.87 3.91 -7.70
C GLY A 88 -17.56 4.41 -6.29
N THR A 89 -16.32 4.25 -5.80
CA THR A 89 -15.91 4.78 -4.49
C THR A 89 -14.41 5.06 -4.42
N SER A 90 -13.99 5.81 -3.41
CA SER A 90 -12.58 6.08 -3.14
C SER A 90 -12.38 6.36 -1.66
N ALA A 91 -11.12 6.35 -1.23
CA ALA A 91 -10.66 6.85 0.06
C ALA A 91 -9.98 8.21 -0.16
N PRO A 92 -10.74 9.32 -0.20
CA PRO A 92 -10.21 10.62 -0.62
C PRO A 92 -9.09 11.11 0.28
N GLU A 93 -9.09 10.76 1.56
CA GLU A 93 -8.06 11.13 2.52
C GLU A 93 -6.74 10.40 2.24
N ILE A 94 -6.80 9.14 1.81
CA ILE A 94 -5.62 8.38 1.37
C ILE A 94 -5.08 9.00 0.07
N VAL A 95 -5.95 9.28 -0.91
CA VAL A 95 -5.56 9.92 -2.17
C VAL A 95 -4.94 11.30 -1.93
N ALA A 96 -5.52 12.11 -1.04
CA ALA A 96 -4.96 13.42 -0.66
C ALA A 96 -3.56 13.27 -0.03
N THR A 97 -3.36 12.27 0.82
CA THR A 97 -2.05 11.99 1.41
C THR A 97 -1.03 11.57 0.35
N LEU A 98 -1.41 10.72 -0.61
CA LEU A 98 -0.53 10.35 -1.72
C LEU A 98 -0.10 11.59 -2.52
N LYS A 99 -1.04 12.49 -2.84
CA LYS A 99 -0.76 13.74 -3.55
C LYS A 99 0.15 14.68 -2.75
N GLU A 100 -0.10 14.85 -1.46
CA GLU A 100 0.70 15.68 -0.56
C GLU A 100 2.18 15.27 -0.56
N TYR A 101 2.47 13.97 -0.63
CA TYR A 101 3.82 13.43 -0.68
C TYR A 101 4.39 13.25 -2.10
N GLY A 102 3.70 13.75 -3.13
CA GLY A 102 4.15 13.69 -4.51
C GLY A 102 4.24 12.28 -5.08
N ILE A 103 3.38 11.37 -4.60
CA ILE A 103 3.36 9.98 -5.08
C ILE A 103 2.84 9.93 -6.50
N ARG A 104 3.60 9.31 -7.40
CA ARG A 104 3.23 9.12 -8.81
C ARG A 104 2.78 7.69 -9.13
N THR A 105 3.09 6.73 -8.28
CA THR A 105 2.74 5.32 -8.51
C THR A 105 2.29 4.67 -7.21
N CYS A 106 1.09 4.08 -7.27
CA CYS A 106 0.48 3.35 -6.16
C CYS A 106 0.04 1.96 -6.63
N PHE A 107 0.62 0.95 -6.02
CA PHE A 107 0.23 -0.45 -6.19
C PHE A 107 -0.74 -0.85 -5.09
N TYR A 108 -1.69 -1.71 -5.40
CA TYR A 108 -2.63 -2.20 -4.41
C TYR A 108 -3.07 -3.63 -4.69
N GLY A 109 -3.60 -4.30 -3.68
CA GLY A 109 -4.09 -5.67 -3.76
C GLY A 109 -5.59 -5.78 -3.49
N HIS A 110 -5.95 -6.71 -2.58
CA HIS A 110 -7.30 -6.95 -2.05
C HIS A 110 -8.31 -7.52 -3.06
N LEU A 111 -8.34 -7.02 -4.29
CA LEU A 111 -9.34 -7.42 -5.29
C LEU A 111 -8.95 -8.73 -5.95
N HIS A 112 -9.83 -9.73 -5.82
CA HIS A 112 -9.67 -11.08 -6.37
C HIS A 112 -10.90 -11.51 -7.17
N GLY A 113 -10.73 -12.48 -8.06
CA GLY A 113 -11.82 -13.07 -8.81
C GLY A 113 -12.65 -12.02 -9.57
N ASN A 114 -13.96 -12.04 -9.34
CA ASN A 114 -14.89 -11.11 -10.00
C ASN A 114 -14.67 -9.63 -9.62
N ALA A 115 -14.05 -9.35 -8.47
CA ALA A 115 -13.80 -7.98 -8.03
C ALA A 115 -12.71 -7.28 -8.86
N ILE A 116 -11.85 -8.03 -9.55
CA ILE A 116 -10.79 -7.49 -10.42
C ILE A 116 -11.36 -6.58 -11.51
N ARG A 117 -12.54 -6.87 -12.03
CA ARG A 117 -13.21 -6.06 -13.07
C ARG A 117 -13.53 -4.63 -12.64
N PHE A 118 -13.59 -4.37 -11.35
CA PHE A 118 -13.86 -3.05 -10.77
C PHE A 118 -12.59 -2.32 -10.35
N ALA A 119 -11.42 -2.92 -10.57
CA ALA A 119 -10.14 -2.30 -10.26
C ALA A 119 -9.91 -1.06 -11.14
N VAL A 120 -9.55 0.04 -10.50
CA VAL A 120 -9.08 1.23 -11.20
C VAL A 120 -7.61 1.05 -11.51
N GLN A 121 -7.24 1.03 -12.77
CA GLN A 121 -5.87 0.90 -13.23
C GLN A 121 -5.54 2.00 -14.25
N GLY A 122 -4.28 2.42 -14.29
CA GLY A 122 -3.83 3.54 -15.11
C GLY A 122 -3.75 4.83 -14.32
N GLU A 123 -3.65 5.95 -15.03
CA GLU A 123 -3.47 7.26 -14.41
C GLU A 123 -4.81 7.89 -14.06
N VAL A 124 -4.95 8.28 -12.80
CA VAL A 124 -6.07 9.06 -12.28
C VAL A 124 -5.50 10.20 -11.45
N ASP A 125 -5.83 11.44 -11.78
CA ASP A 125 -5.40 12.64 -11.07
C ASP A 125 -3.87 12.74 -10.82
N GLY A 126 -3.06 12.31 -11.80
CA GLY A 126 -1.60 12.37 -11.73
C GLY A 126 -0.95 11.23 -10.94
N ILE A 127 -1.72 10.24 -10.49
CA ILE A 127 -1.22 9.03 -9.83
C ILE A 127 -1.56 7.82 -10.70
N ARG A 128 -0.54 7.01 -10.99
CA ARG A 128 -0.72 5.73 -11.67
C ARG A 128 -1.06 4.65 -10.66
N TYR A 129 -2.24 4.09 -10.80
CA TYR A 129 -2.72 2.97 -9.97
C TYR A 129 -2.53 1.63 -10.69
N LYS A 130 -2.11 0.61 -9.96
CA LYS A 130 -1.93 -0.74 -10.50
C LYS A 130 -2.36 -1.80 -9.48
N LEU A 131 -3.30 -2.65 -9.88
CA LEU A 131 -3.63 -3.85 -9.13
C LEU A 131 -2.51 -4.88 -9.27
N VAL A 132 -2.05 -5.41 -8.13
CA VAL A 132 -0.99 -6.42 -8.05
C VAL A 132 -1.42 -7.65 -7.25
N SER A 133 -2.71 -7.94 -7.16
CA SER A 133 -3.18 -9.22 -6.63
C SER A 133 -2.68 -10.39 -7.50
N ALA A 134 -2.39 -11.52 -6.88
CA ALA A 134 -1.75 -12.64 -7.56
C ALA A 134 -2.54 -13.13 -8.78
N ASP A 135 -3.85 -13.32 -8.64
CA ASP A 135 -4.74 -13.70 -9.75
C ASP A 135 -4.96 -12.56 -10.76
N GLY A 136 -4.95 -11.29 -10.30
CA GLY A 136 -4.99 -10.11 -11.16
C GLY A 136 -3.76 -10.00 -12.08
N LEU A 137 -2.62 -10.48 -11.63
CA LEU A 137 -1.38 -10.61 -12.40
C LEU A 137 -1.23 -11.98 -13.10
N ARG A 138 -2.25 -12.85 -13.04
CA ARG A 138 -2.18 -14.21 -13.56
C ARG A 138 -0.99 -15.00 -13.01
N PHE A 139 -0.66 -14.78 -11.74
CA PHE A 139 0.47 -15.37 -11.03
C PHE A 139 1.85 -15.10 -11.69
N CYS A 140 1.96 -14.03 -12.45
CA CYS A 140 3.22 -13.58 -13.05
C CYS A 140 3.75 -12.34 -12.32
N PRO A 141 5.05 -12.25 -12.02
CA PRO A 141 5.64 -11.03 -11.46
C PRO A 141 5.40 -9.82 -12.37
N TYR A 142 5.08 -8.68 -11.76
CA TYR A 142 4.96 -7.41 -12.47
C TYR A 142 6.28 -6.66 -12.44
N ARG A 143 6.80 -6.34 -13.62
CA ARG A 143 8.04 -5.54 -13.75
C ARG A 143 7.71 -4.06 -13.61
N ILE A 144 8.41 -3.35 -12.73
CA ILE A 144 8.17 -1.94 -12.44
C ILE A 144 8.89 -1.01 -13.44
N ASN A 145 10.05 -1.42 -13.95
CA ASN A 145 10.92 -0.67 -14.87
C ASN A 145 11.23 -1.45 -16.15
#